data_6f059ca826cbb4076eeb0e5c398b06ee
#
_entry.id   6f059ca826cbb4076eeb0e5c398b06ee
#
_cell.length_a   1.000
_cell.length_b   1.000
_cell.length_c   1.000
_cell.angle_alpha   90.00
_cell.angle_beta   90.00
_cell.angle_gamma   90.00
#
_symmetry.space_group_name_H-M   'P 1'
#
loop_
_entity.id
_entity.type
_entity.pdbx_description
1 polymer ?
#
loop_
_entity_poly.entity_id
_entity_poly.type
_entity_poly.pdbx_seq_one_letter_code
_entity_poly.pdbx_strand_id
1 'polypeptide(L)'
;MYLRNAWYVGAWAHEVTREPFQRYMLDEPLVFYRTEAGDPVVLDDRCCHRFAPLSAGWLDGDDIVCGYHGFTFDPSGTCVAVPGLDKAPKKARQNSYPAVEKWGWVFVWMGEADQADESKIPDFHYMDDPEWTGLGETLPIKAAHYLIYENLLDLTHAKYVHKTTLATDDVTGFPLSVE
;
A
#
# COMPACT_ATOMS: atom_id res chain seq x y z
N MET A 1 -11.60 5.67 -12.59
CA MET A 1 -10.38 6.52 -12.71
C MET A 1 -9.86 6.75 -11.30
N TYR A 2 -8.56 6.59 -11.06
CA TYR A 2 -7.93 6.78 -9.76
C TYR A 2 -7.06 8.04 -9.77
N LEU A 3 -6.95 8.69 -8.62
CA LEU A 3 -6.01 9.80 -8.44
C LEU A 3 -4.58 9.25 -8.50
N ARG A 4 -3.72 9.88 -9.31
CA ARG A 4 -2.29 9.57 -9.38
C ARG A 4 -1.49 10.69 -8.71
N ASN A 5 -0.20 10.46 -8.50
CA ASN A 5 0.69 11.36 -7.77
C ASN A 5 0.16 11.67 -6.36
N ALA A 6 -0.23 10.62 -5.65
CA ALA A 6 -0.73 10.69 -4.29
C ALA A 6 -0.25 9.49 -3.45
N TRP A 7 -0.17 9.70 -2.14
CA TRP A 7 0.09 8.65 -1.17
C TRP A 7 -1.19 7.88 -0.85
N TYR A 8 -1.06 6.57 -0.78
CA TYR A 8 -2.13 5.65 -0.39
C TYR A 8 -1.64 4.76 0.75
N VAL A 9 -2.50 4.42 1.68
CA VAL A 9 -2.22 3.36 2.65
C VAL A 9 -2.22 2.04 1.90
N GLY A 10 -1.05 1.41 1.81
CA GLY A 10 -0.85 0.13 1.13
C GLY A 10 -1.09 -1.05 2.04
N ALA A 11 -0.63 -0.98 3.27
CA ALA A 11 -0.73 -2.07 4.25
C ALA A 11 -0.58 -1.55 5.68
N TRP A 12 -1.00 -2.34 6.67
CA TRP A 12 -0.52 -2.17 8.04
C TRP A 12 0.97 -2.51 8.12
N ALA A 13 1.72 -1.79 8.92
CA ALA A 13 3.16 -2.01 9.07
C ALA A 13 3.50 -3.46 9.51
N HIS A 14 2.66 -4.05 10.38
CA HIS A 14 2.83 -5.42 10.86
C HIS A 14 2.51 -6.50 9.81
N GLU A 15 1.75 -6.18 8.76
CA GLU A 15 1.48 -7.11 7.65
C GLU A 15 2.71 -7.25 6.73
N VAL A 16 3.52 -6.17 6.62
CA VAL A 16 4.69 -6.17 5.74
C VAL A 16 5.86 -6.82 6.49
N THR A 17 6.18 -8.03 6.10
CA THR A 17 7.24 -8.86 6.72
C THR A 17 8.31 -9.22 5.69
N ARG A 18 9.19 -10.16 6.03
CA ARG A 18 10.13 -10.75 5.06
C ARG A 18 9.50 -11.82 4.16
N GLU A 19 8.22 -12.13 4.36
CA GLU A 19 7.45 -12.98 3.43
C GLU A 19 6.77 -12.08 2.40
N PRO A 20 7.11 -12.16 1.10
CA PRO A 20 6.47 -11.35 0.08
C PRO A 20 4.98 -11.68 -0.03
N PHE A 21 4.14 -10.65 -0.11
CA PHE A 21 2.72 -10.83 -0.34
C PHE A 21 2.18 -9.85 -1.37
N GLN A 22 1.09 -10.23 -2.05
CA GLN A 22 0.43 -9.41 -3.05
C GLN A 22 -0.67 -8.54 -2.43
N ARG A 23 -0.77 -7.30 -2.92
CA ARG A 23 -1.96 -6.45 -2.75
C ARG A 23 -2.25 -5.68 -4.02
N TYR A 24 -3.53 -5.53 -4.34
CA TYR A 24 -3.95 -4.67 -5.45
C TYR A 24 -4.10 -3.23 -4.97
N MET A 25 -3.43 -2.31 -5.66
CA MET A 25 -3.58 -0.87 -5.47
C MET A 25 -3.90 -0.23 -6.81
N LEU A 26 -5.01 0.51 -6.89
CA LEU A 26 -5.46 1.18 -8.11
C LEU A 26 -5.52 0.23 -9.34
N ASP A 27 -5.99 -1.01 -9.14
CA ASP A 27 -6.05 -2.12 -10.10
C ASP A 27 -4.66 -2.67 -10.54
N GLU A 28 -3.57 -2.27 -9.89
CA GLU A 28 -2.23 -2.79 -10.13
C GLU A 28 -1.84 -3.79 -9.05
N PRO A 29 -1.40 -5.01 -9.40
CA PRO A 29 -0.88 -5.96 -8.43
C PRO A 29 0.52 -5.54 -8.00
N LEU A 30 0.71 -5.32 -6.72
CA LEU A 30 1.97 -4.95 -6.10
C LEU A 30 2.41 -6.03 -5.12
N VAL A 31 3.72 -6.29 -5.06
CA VAL A 31 4.34 -7.12 -4.05
C VAL A 31 4.94 -6.25 -2.96
N PHE A 32 4.69 -6.63 -1.72
CA PHE A 32 5.20 -5.98 -0.52
C PHE A 32 6.13 -6.93 0.24
N TYR A 33 7.24 -6.41 0.72
CA TYR A 33 8.13 -7.12 1.63
C TYR A 33 9.02 -6.13 2.39
N ARG A 34 9.88 -6.61 3.31
CA ARG A 34 10.90 -5.78 3.99
C ARG A 34 12.30 -6.21 3.64
N THR A 35 13.21 -5.25 3.64
CA THR A 35 14.66 -5.51 3.67
C THR A 35 15.09 -6.08 5.02
N GLU A 36 16.31 -6.57 5.12
CA GLU A 36 16.93 -6.99 6.40
C GLU A 36 17.04 -5.81 7.38
N ALA A 37 17.21 -4.60 6.87
CA ALA A 37 17.21 -3.38 7.67
C ALA A 37 15.81 -2.97 8.19
N GLY A 38 14.74 -3.61 7.69
CA GLY A 38 13.37 -3.33 8.08
C GLY A 38 12.63 -2.35 7.17
N ASP A 39 13.27 -1.81 6.13
CA ASP A 39 12.65 -0.86 5.22
C ASP A 39 11.58 -1.54 4.34
N PRO A 40 10.41 -0.94 4.15
CA PRO A 40 9.39 -1.48 3.26
C PRO A 40 9.79 -1.34 1.80
N VAL A 41 9.57 -2.40 1.02
CA VAL A 41 9.79 -2.42 -0.43
C VAL A 41 8.49 -2.76 -1.13
N VAL A 42 8.19 -2.02 -2.20
CA VAL A 42 7.00 -2.22 -3.02
C VAL A 42 7.39 -2.21 -4.49
N LEU A 43 7.11 -3.31 -5.18
CA LEU A 43 7.39 -3.48 -6.61
C LEU A 43 6.13 -3.93 -7.35
N ASP A 44 6.13 -3.82 -8.70
CA ASP A 44 5.14 -4.52 -9.51
C ASP A 44 5.18 -6.02 -9.23
N ASP A 45 4.03 -6.63 -8.94
CA ASP A 45 3.92 -8.08 -8.73
C ASP A 45 3.72 -8.84 -10.05
N ARG A 46 4.50 -8.47 -11.06
CA ARG A 46 4.49 -9.11 -12.40
C ARG A 46 5.90 -9.15 -12.95
N CYS A 47 6.56 -10.29 -12.83
CA CYS A 47 7.90 -10.47 -13.39
C CYS A 47 7.96 -10.02 -14.87
N CYS A 48 8.91 -9.15 -15.21
CA CYS A 48 9.07 -8.59 -16.57
C CYS A 48 9.30 -9.65 -17.66
N HIS A 49 9.66 -10.90 -17.28
CA HIS A 49 9.89 -12.00 -18.22
C HIS A 49 8.58 -12.61 -18.75
N ARG A 50 7.72 -13.11 -17.86
CA ARG A 50 6.49 -13.85 -18.19
C ARG A 50 5.30 -13.52 -17.28
N PHE A 51 5.34 -12.40 -16.62
CA PHE A 51 4.27 -11.87 -15.76
C PHE A 51 3.86 -12.80 -14.60
N ALA A 52 4.75 -13.73 -14.21
CA ALA A 52 4.54 -14.51 -13.00
C ALA A 52 4.57 -13.58 -11.78
N PRO A 53 3.72 -13.79 -10.76
CA PRO A 53 3.73 -12.98 -9.56
C PRO A 53 5.05 -13.16 -8.80
N LEU A 54 5.70 -12.06 -8.43
CA LEU A 54 6.91 -12.09 -7.60
C LEU A 54 6.59 -12.48 -6.16
N SER A 55 5.38 -12.17 -5.69
CA SER A 55 4.87 -12.58 -4.38
C SER A 55 4.76 -14.10 -4.20
N ALA A 56 4.75 -14.88 -5.28
CA ALA A 56 4.84 -16.34 -5.26
C ALA A 56 6.30 -16.86 -5.28
N GLY A 57 7.27 -15.97 -5.23
CA GLY A 57 8.70 -16.27 -5.13
C GLY A 57 9.19 -16.24 -3.67
N TRP A 58 10.45 -15.85 -3.49
CA TRP A 58 11.10 -15.75 -2.17
C TRP A 58 12.15 -14.65 -2.18
N LEU A 59 12.66 -14.30 -0.99
CA LEU A 59 13.80 -13.39 -0.85
C LEU A 59 15.10 -14.15 -0.73
N ASP A 60 16.13 -13.63 -1.39
CA ASP A 60 17.54 -13.99 -1.20
C ASP A 60 18.30 -12.72 -0.77
N GLY A 61 18.62 -12.63 0.52
CA GLY A 61 18.96 -11.35 1.12
C GLY A 61 17.80 -10.37 0.98
N ASP A 62 18.04 -9.19 0.42
CA ASP A 62 17.00 -8.18 0.15
C ASP A 62 16.40 -8.27 -1.25
N ASP A 63 16.93 -9.14 -2.09
CA ASP A 63 16.49 -9.31 -3.47
C ASP A 63 15.32 -10.29 -3.57
N ILE A 64 14.33 -9.98 -4.41
CA ILE A 64 13.19 -10.87 -4.65
C ILE A 64 13.45 -11.76 -5.87
N VAL A 65 13.29 -13.08 -5.68
CA VAL A 65 13.51 -14.11 -6.70
C VAL A 65 12.17 -14.57 -7.26
N CYS A 66 12.00 -14.44 -8.57
CA CYS A 66 10.81 -14.93 -9.27
C CYS A 66 10.74 -16.47 -9.23
N GLY A 67 9.68 -17.00 -8.64
CA GLY A 67 9.47 -18.46 -8.48
C GLY A 67 9.32 -19.24 -9.79
N TYR A 68 9.24 -18.55 -10.98
CA TYR A 68 9.04 -19.23 -12.25
C TYR A 68 10.36 -19.56 -12.95
N HIS A 69 11.26 -18.58 -13.12
CA HIS A 69 12.53 -18.79 -13.81
C HIS A 69 13.75 -18.21 -13.08
N GLY A 70 13.61 -17.82 -11.82
CA GLY A 70 14.73 -17.36 -11.01
C GLY A 70 15.28 -15.99 -11.40
N PHE A 71 14.54 -15.15 -12.10
CA PHE A 71 14.90 -13.74 -12.27
C PHE A 71 14.91 -13.08 -10.90
N THR A 72 16.00 -12.40 -10.57
CA THR A 72 16.23 -11.79 -9.25
C THR A 72 16.26 -10.29 -9.40
N PHE A 73 15.50 -9.59 -8.56
CA PHE A 73 15.37 -8.14 -8.59
C PHE A 73 15.74 -7.55 -7.22
N ASP A 74 16.58 -6.52 -7.23
CA ASP A 74 16.88 -5.76 -6.02
C ASP A 74 15.69 -4.88 -5.56
N PRO A 75 15.74 -4.26 -4.36
CA PRO A 75 14.69 -3.38 -3.88
C PRO A 75 14.35 -2.18 -4.78
N SER A 76 15.25 -1.78 -5.68
CA SER A 76 14.98 -0.75 -6.69
C SER A 76 14.21 -1.26 -7.91
N GLY A 77 13.95 -2.57 -7.98
CA GLY A 77 13.36 -3.25 -9.11
C GLY A 77 14.33 -3.56 -10.25
N THR A 78 15.64 -3.31 -10.09
CA THR A 78 16.64 -3.67 -11.10
C THR A 78 16.88 -5.18 -11.09
N CYS A 79 16.87 -5.81 -12.26
CA CYS A 79 17.23 -7.22 -12.37
C CYS A 79 18.75 -7.39 -12.17
N VAL A 80 19.11 -8.10 -11.11
CA VAL A 80 20.51 -8.32 -10.72
C VAL A 80 21.04 -9.68 -11.12
N ALA A 81 20.17 -10.68 -11.29
CA ALA A 81 20.57 -12.02 -11.74
C ALA A 81 19.51 -12.68 -12.63
N VAL A 82 19.99 -13.46 -13.60
CA VAL A 82 19.17 -14.33 -14.46
C VAL A 82 19.89 -15.67 -14.61
N PRO A 83 19.28 -16.79 -14.24
CA PRO A 83 19.90 -18.11 -14.38
C PRO A 83 20.40 -18.38 -15.79
N GLY A 84 21.65 -18.81 -15.88
CA GLY A 84 22.28 -19.13 -17.17
C GLY A 84 22.85 -17.92 -17.93
N LEU A 85 22.81 -16.73 -17.37
CA LEU A 85 23.45 -15.54 -17.94
C LEU A 85 24.53 -15.00 -16.99
N ASP A 86 25.69 -14.63 -17.54
CA ASP A 86 26.75 -13.97 -16.76
C ASP A 86 26.36 -12.58 -16.26
N LYS A 87 25.44 -11.92 -16.95
CA LYS A 87 24.94 -10.58 -16.62
C LYS A 87 23.46 -10.46 -16.93
N ALA A 88 22.71 -9.88 -16.03
CA ALA A 88 21.30 -9.55 -16.27
C ALA A 88 21.16 -8.50 -17.39
N PRO A 89 20.13 -8.61 -18.24
CA PRO A 89 19.87 -7.63 -19.29
C PRO A 89 19.53 -6.26 -18.67
N LYS A 90 20.19 -5.19 -19.12
CA LYS A 90 19.99 -3.82 -18.58
C LYS A 90 18.54 -3.31 -18.62
N LYS A 91 17.74 -3.85 -19.54
CA LYS A 91 16.31 -3.48 -19.68
C LYS A 91 15.38 -4.31 -18.80
N ALA A 92 15.89 -5.40 -18.20
CA ALA A 92 15.09 -6.22 -17.29
C ALA A 92 14.99 -5.49 -15.94
N ARG A 93 13.79 -5.00 -15.66
CA ARG A 93 13.49 -4.31 -14.41
C ARG A 93 12.01 -4.37 -14.10
N GLN A 94 11.69 -4.17 -12.85
CA GLN A 94 10.37 -3.93 -12.31
C GLN A 94 10.19 -2.45 -12.00
N ASN A 95 8.96 -1.96 -11.98
CA ASN A 95 8.70 -0.68 -11.35
C ASN A 95 8.82 -0.86 -9.84
N SER A 96 9.47 0.10 -9.20
CA SER A 96 9.47 0.25 -7.75
C SER A 96 8.67 1.49 -7.38
N TYR A 97 7.98 1.41 -6.26
CA TYR A 97 7.12 2.48 -5.76
C TYR A 97 7.74 3.05 -4.48
N PRO A 98 7.89 4.38 -4.34
CA PRO A 98 8.29 4.97 -3.07
C PRO A 98 7.35 4.52 -1.98
N ALA A 99 7.90 3.99 -0.89
CA ALA A 99 7.15 3.48 0.24
C ALA A 99 7.74 4.03 1.54
N VAL A 100 6.88 4.42 2.47
CA VAL A 100 7.26 5.02 3.76
C VAL A 100 6.39 4.42 4.86
N GLU A 101 7.03 4.02 5.96
CA GLU A 101 6.31 3.63 7.16
C GLU A 101 6.10 4.81 8.09
N LYS A 102 4.84 5.08 8.42
CA LYS A 102 4.45 6.09 9.42
C LYS A 102 3.18 5.64 10.13
N TRP A 103 3.10 5.89 11.44
CA TRP A 103 1.90 5.70 12.26
C TRP A 103 1.29 4.30 12.17
N GLY A 104 2.14 3.29 12.03
CA GLY A 104 1.71 1.89 11.91
C GLY A 104 1.19 1.48 10.53
N TRP A 105 1.34 2.34 9.51
CA TRP A 105 1.01 2.03 8.11
C TRP A 105 2.22 2.13 7.20
N VAL A 106 2.20 1.35 6.13
CA VAL A 106 3.07 1.54 4.96
C VAL A 106 2.30 2.33 3.91
N PHE A 107 2.72 3.57 3.69
CA PHE A 107 2.23 4.42 2.61
C PHE A 107 2.99 4.13 1.33
N VAL A 108 2.28 4.13 0.21
CA VAL A 108 2.83 3.90 -1.13
C VAL A 108 2.49 5.09 -2.02
N TRP A 109 3.48 5.63 -2.69
CA TRP A 109 3.27 6.68 -3.69
C TRP A 109 2.84 6.07 -5.02
N MET A 110 1.61 6.36 -5.43
CA MET A 110 1.05 5.88 -6.69
C MET A 110 1.15 6.96 -7.78
N GLY A 111 2.35 7.10 -8.34
CA GLY A 111 2.65 8.12 -9.35
C GLY A 111 4.10 8.12 -9.78
N GLU A 112 4.55 9.23 -10.41
CA GLU A 112 5.93 9.42 -10.80
C GLU A 112 6.83 9.52 -9.56
N ALA A 113 7.83 8.64 -9.44
CA ALA A 113 8.63 8.50 -8.23
C ALA A 113 9.40 9.77 -7.84
N ASP A 114 9.80 10.58 -8.81
CA ASP A 114 10.49 11.86 -8.60
C ASP A 114 9.58 12.97 -8.04
N GLN A 115 8.26 12.76 -8.05
CA GLN A 115 7.26 13.67 -7.48
C GLN A 115 6.79 13.25 -6.08
N ALA A 116 7.32 12.15 -5.56
CA ALA A 116 6.99 11.68 -4.22
C ALA A 116 7.45 12.71 -3.18
N ASP A 117 6.49 13.22 -2.41
CA ASP A 117 6.71 14.23 -1.39
C ASP A 117 5.99 13.79 -0.10
N GLU A 118 6.77 13.36 0.88
CA GLU A 118 6.26 12.86 2.15
C GLU A 118 5.46 13.90 2.95
N SER A 119 5.68 15.19 2.71
CA SER A 119 4.92 16.25 3.36
C SER A 119 3.45 16.26 2.97
N LYS A 120 3.09 15.56 1.88
CA LYS A 120 1.70 15.36 1.43
C LYS A 120 0.98 14.20 2.10
N ILE A 121 1.68 13.40 2.91
CA ILE A 121 1.03 12.39 3.74
C ILE A 121 0.25 13.12 4.83
N PRO A 122 -1.08 12.87 4.97
CA PRO A 122 -1.86 13.48 6.03
C PRO A 122 -1.28 13.18 7.41
N ASP A 123 -1.40 14.13 8.33
CA ASP A 123 -0.89 13.98 9.68
C ASP A 123 -1.82 13.09 10.53
N PHE A 124 -1.30 11.94 10.93
CA PHE A 124 -1.94 10.98 11.84
C PHE A 124 -1.09 10.74 13.10
N HIS A 125 -0.33 11.76 13.54
CA HIS A 125 0.59 11.65 14.68
C HIS A 125 -0.04 11.07 15.95
N TYR A 126 -1.34 11.25 16.16
CA TYR A 126 -2.08 10.68 17.29
C TYR A 126 -2.07 9.14 17.31
N MET A 127 -1.73 8.47 16.20
CA MET A 127 -1.58 7.01 16.18
C MET A 127 -0.32 6.54 16.93
N ASP A 128 0.68 7.41 17.07
CA ASP A 128 1.92 7.14 17.83
C ASP A 128 1.90 7.80 19.21
N ASP A 129 0.85 8.56 19.55
CA ASP A 129 0.72 9.23 20.84
C ASP A 129 0.27 8.23 21.92
N PRO A 130 1.04 8.06 23.01
CA PRO A 130 0.72 7.11 24.08
C PRO A 130 -0.59 7.43 24.84
N GLU A 131 -1.13 8.64 24.72
CA GLU A 131 -2.44 9.01 25.28
C GLU A 131 -3.61 8.50 24.43
N TRP A 132 -3.35 8.02 23.21
CA TRP A 132 -4.35 7.49 22.29
C TRP A 132 -4.12 6.01 22.02
N THR A 133 -5.22 5.29 21.79
CA THR A 133 -5.16 3.90 21.35
C THR A 133 -5.92 3.77 20.03
N GLY A 134 -5.18 3.50 18.97
CA GLY A 134 -5.74 3.20 17.64
C GLY A 134 -5.86 1.69 17.44
N LEU A 135 -7.03 1.23 17.03
CA LEU A 135 -7.26 -0.14 16.56
C LEU A 135 -7.86 -0.08 15.17
N GLY A 136 -7.48 -1.03 14.34
CA GLY A 136 -8.03 -1.11 12.99
C GLY A 136 -7.76 -2.46 12.34
N GLU A 137 -8.51 -2.71 11.29
CA GLU A 137 -8.35 -3.90 10.47
C GLU A 137 -8.60 -3.57 9.00
N THR A 138 -8.21 -4.48 8.11
CA THR A 138 -8.50 -4.36 6.68
C THR A 138 -9.83 -5.03 6.38
N LEU A 139 -10.83 -4.24 5.97
CA LEU A 139 -12.16 -4.73 5.63
C LEU A 139 -12.33 -4.84 4.10
N PRO A 140 -12.47 -6.03 3.53
CA PRO A 140 -12.78 -6.19 2.11
C PRO A 140 -14.24 -5.82 1.84
N ILE A 141 -14.47 -4.80 1.02
CA ILE A 141 -15.82 -4.34 0.66
C ILE A 141 -16.03 -4.58 -0.84
N LYS A 142 -17.08 -5.33 -1.20
CA LYS A 142 -17.45 -5.60 -2.60
C LYS A 142 -18.30 -4.45 -3.15
N ALA A 143 -17.70 -3.28 -3.27
CA ALA A 143 -18.35 -2.09 -3.83
C ALA A 143 -17.32 -1.25 -4.62
N ALA A 144 -17.82 -0.37 -5.49
CA ALA A 144 -16.94 0.62 -6.11
C ALA A 144 -16.45 1.61 -5.04
N HIS A 145 -15.14 1.93 -5.07
CA HIS A 145 -14.47 2.74 -4.05
C HIS A 145 -15.16 4.10 -3.80
N TYR A 146 -15.67 4.74 -4.85
CA TYR A 146 -16.34 6.04 -4.72
C TYR A 146 -17.62 5.98 -3.87
N LEU A 147 -18.36 4.86 -3.88
CA LEU A 147 -19.54 4.67 -3.03
C LEU A 147 -19.18 4.67 -1.54
N ILE A 148 -17.97 4.20 -1.21
CA ILE A 148 -17.46 4.23 0.16
C ILE A 148 -17.15 5.66 0.58
N TYR A 149 -16.51 6.45 -0.30
CA TYR A 149 -16.22 7.85 -0.03
C TYR A 149 -17.48 8.68 0.10
N GLU A 150 -18.47 8.49 -0.79
CA GLU A 150 -19.78 9.15 -0.71
C GLU A 150 -20.46 8.84 0.62
N ASN A 151 -20.44 7.58 1.04
CA ASN A 151 -21.04 7.19 2.32
C ASN A 151 -20.30 7.82 3.53
N LEU A 152 -18.97 7.81 3.53
CA LEU A 152 -18.18 8.35 4.64
C LEU A 152 -18.22 9.87 4.73
N LEU A 153 -18.38 10.56 3.61
CA LEU A 153 -18.49 12.03 3.55
C LEU A 153 -19.90 12.55 3.82
N ASP A 154 -20.92 11.72 3.64
CA ASP A 154 -22.30 12.08 3.99
C ASP A 154 -22.65 11.67 5.42
N LEU A 155 -22.35 12.52 6.39
CA LEU A 155 -22.65 12.25 7.79
C LEU A 155 -24.14 12.32 8.14
N THR A 156 -24.99 12.81 7.24
CA THR A 156 -26.43 12.99 7.51
C THR A 156 -27.18 11.68 7.67
N HIS A 157 -26.71 10.60 7.01
CA HIS A 157 -27.31 9.27 7.13
C HIS A 157 -27.10 8.63 8.51
N ALA A 158 -26.05 9.01 9.24
CA ALA A 158 -25.63 8.36 10.49
C ALA A 158 -26.77 8.31 11.52
N LYS A 159 -27.55 9.39 11.65
CA LYS A 159 -28.69 9.47 12.57
C LYS A 159 -29.80 8.45 12.28
N TYR A 160 -29.96 8.09 11.03
CA TYR A 160 -31.08 7.24 10.58
C TYR A 160 -30.65 5.78 10.44
N VAL A 161 -29.47 5.54 9.85
CA VAL A 161 -28.96 4.19 9.55
C VAL A 161 -28.27 3.58 10.76
N HIS A 162 -27.51 4.38 11.50
CA HIS A 162 -26.67 3.91 12.61
C HIS A 162 -27.23 4.22 14.01
N LYS A 163 -28.56 4.29 14.14
CA LYS A 163 -29.28 4.65 15.38
C LYS A 163 -28.80 3.93 16.64
N THR A 164 -28.38 2.68 16.52
CA THR A 164 -28.05 1.82 17.67
C THR A 164 -26.56 1.59 17.85
N THR A 165 -25.71 2.16 16.97
CA THR A 165 -24.26 1.89 16.95
C THR A 165 -23.42 3.16 17.07
N LEU A 166 -23.57 4.11 16.13
CA LEU A 166 -22.72 5.30 16.03
C LEU A 166 -23.46 6.60 16.33
N ALA A 167 -24.79 6.63 16.13
CA ALA A 167 -25.56 7.84 16.28
C ALA A 167 -25.92 8.10 17.74
N THR A 168 -25.14 8.90 18.43
CA THR A 168 -25.58 9.59 19.64
C THR A 168 -26.18 10.94 19.28
N ASP A 169 -27.06 11.48 20.09
CA ASP A 169 -27.65 12.80 19.88
C ASP A 169 -26.57 13.90 19.81
N ASP A 170 -25.43 13.69 20.47
CA ASP A 170 -24.29 14.58 20.46
C ASP A 170 -23.60 14.64 19.09
N VAL A 171 -23.50 13.52 18.36
CA VAL A 171 -22.89 13.47 17.02
C VAL A 171 -23.79 14.09 15.95
N THR A 172 -25.10 14.06 16.15
CA THR A 172 -26.10 14.46 15.15
C THR A 172 -26.70 15.84 15.36
N GLY A 173 -26.35 16.49 16.48
CA GLY A 173 -26.90 17.80 16.89
C GLY A 173 -26.15 19.01 16.32
N PHE A 174 -25.01 18.82 15.67
CA PHE A 174 -24.21 19.93 15.12
C PHE A 174 -24.71 20.37 13.75
N PRO A 175 -24.84 21.69 13.51
CA PRO A 175 -25.13 22.19 12.17
C PRO A 175 -23.95 21.88 11.25
N LEU A 176 -24.23 21.19 10.14
CA LEU A 176 -23.25 20.96 9.09
C LEU A 176 -23.10 22.26 8.28
N SER A 177 -21.91 22.83 8.26
CA SER A 177 -21.56 23.87 7.29
C SER A 177 -20.62 23.26 6.24
N VAL A 178 -20.95 23.44 4.98
CA VAL A 178 -20.10 23.05 3.85
C VAL A 178 -19.53 24.34 3.28
N GLU A 179 -18.22 24.53 3.32
CA GLU A 179 -17.50 25.62 2.66
C GLU A 179 -16.99 25.18 1.28
#